data_0e45b6e8060a0d78c6c69070954eb221
#
_entry.id   0e45b6e8060a0d78c6c69070954eb221
#
_cell.length_a   1.000
_cell.length_b   1.000
_cell.length_c   1.000
_cell.angle_alpha   90.00
_cell.angle_beta   90.00
_cell.angle_gamma   90.00
#
_symmetry.space_group_name_H-M   'P 1'
#
loop_
_entity.id
_entity.type
_entity.pdbx_description
1 polymer ?
#
loop_
_entity_poly.entity_id
_entity_poly.type
_entity_poly.pdbx_seq_one_letter_code
_entity_poly.pdbx_strand_id
1 'polypeptide(L)'
;MFKAEQIKTVEGFKKLFGEPKQGMLMDLSNEFIDSYHRYGTDPFELVDGFGLDWVKLIMDYNESIEEYELCAVFRDLINDYIETKIKVK
;
A
#
# COMPACT_ATOMS: atom_id res chain seq x y z
N MET A 1 -21.49 -11.74 5.72
CA MET A 1 -20.06 -12.03 5.55
C MET A 1 -19.50 -11.27 4.34
N PHE A 2 -18.43 -10.55 4.50
CA PHE A 2 -17.81 -9.84 3.38
C PHE A 2 -16.82 -10.75 2.65
N LYS A 3 -16.60 -10.46 1.37
CA LYS A 3 -15.64 -11.20 0.56
C LYS A 3 -14.25 -10.57 0.69
N ALA A 4 -13.21 -11.38 0.65
CA ALA A 4 -11.83 -10.90 0.73
C ALA A 4 -11.54 -9.84 -0.34
N GLU A 5 -12.15 -9.97 -1.50
CA GLU A 5 -11.96 -9.02 -2.60
C GLU A 5 -12.44 -7.62 -2.24
N GLN A 6 -13.40 -7.50 -1.34
CA GLN A 6 -13.93 -6.19 -0.94
C GLN A 6 -12.98 -5.41 -0.08
N ILE A 7 -12.05 -6.08 0.59
CA ILE A 7 -11.06 -5.40 1.43
C ILE A 7 -9.72 -5.19 0.72
N LYS A 8 -9.57 -5.69 -0.51
CA LYS A 8 -8.37 -5.44 -1.30
C LYS A 8 -8.27 -4.00 -1.79
N THR A 9 -9.40 -3.31 -1.87
CA THR A 9 -9.40 -1.90 -2.26
C THR A 9 -9.79 -1.04 -1.08
N VAL A 10 -9.28 0.18 -1.07
CA VAL A 10 -9.64 1.16 -0.04
C VAL A 10 -11.14 1.43 -0.09
N GLU A 11 -11.69 1.56 -1.28
CA GLU A 11 -13.12 1.83 -1.45
C GLU A 11 -13.98 0.71 -0.87
N GLY A 12 -13.62 -0.54 -1.13
CA GLY A 12 -14.34 -1.69 -0.56
C GLY A 12 -14.28 -1.70 0.96
N PHE A 13 -13.12 -1.38 1.53
CA PHE A 13 -12.97 -1.29 2.97
C PHE A 13 -13.87 -0.19 3.54
N LYS A 14 -13.90 0.98 2.90
CA LYS A 14 -14.72 2.10 3.36
C LYS A 14 -16.22 1.77 3.39
N LYS A 15 -16.67 1.00 2.42
CA LYS A 15 -18.07 0.57 2.37
C LYS A 15 -18.44 -0.34 3.54
N LEU A 16 -17.50 -1.16 4.00
CA LEU A 16 -17.76 -2.13 5.07
C LEU A 16 -17.49 -1.57 6.45
N PHE A 17 -16.43 -0.78 6.61
CA PHE A 17 -15.92 -0.39 7.93
C PHE A 17 -15.81 1.13 8.12
N GLY A 18 -16.02 1.91 7.08
CA GLY A 18 -15.83 3.36 7.13
C GLY A 18 -14.39 3.76 6.84
N GLU A 19 -14.02 4.98 7.21
CA GLU A 19 -12.68 5.49 6.96
C GLU A 19 -11.63 4.72 7.76
N PRO A 20 -10.49 4.36 7.14
CA PRO A 20 -9.38 3.75 7.87
C PRO A 20 -8.84 4.71 8.93
N LYS A 21 -8.58 4.18 10.12
CA LYS A 21 -8.03 4.97 11.21
C LYS A 21 -6.52 5.10 11.07
N GLN A 22 -5.96 6.17 11.64
CA GLN A 22 -4.52 6.41 11.57
C GLN A 22 -3.70 5.27 12.17
N GLY A 23 -4.18 4.68 13.26
CA GLY A 23 -3.50 3.53 13.86
C GLY A 23 -3.40 2.34 12.92
N MET A 24 -4.45 2.09 12.16
CA MET A 24 -4.45 1.03 11.15
C MET A 24 -3.46 1.35 10.03
N LEU A 25 -3.44 2.59 9.58
CA LEU A 25 -2.52 3.01 8.51
C LEU A 25 -1.06 2.91 8.96
N MET A 26 -0.79 3.26 10.22
CA MET A 26 0.54 3.11 10.78
C MET A 26 0.97 1.65 10.82
N ASP A 27 0.08 0.76 11.27
CA ASP A 27 0.37 -0.67 11.32
C ASP A 27 0.61 -1.25 9.93
N LEU A 28 -0.21 -0.87 8.95
CA LEU A 28 -0.03 -1.32 7.58
C LEU A 28 1.28 -0.81 6.98
N SER A 29 1.62 0.43 7.26
CA SER A 29 2.87 1.02 6.81
C SER A 29 4.07 0.25 7.37
N ASN A 30 4.06 -0.01 8.67
CA ASN A 30 5.13 -0.76 9.32
C ASN A 30 5.24 -2.18 8.78
N GLU A 31 4.12 -2.83 8.57
CA GLU A 31 4.10 -4.19 8.02
C GLU A 31 4.64 -4.22 6.60
N PHE A 32 4.26 -3.26 5.77
CA PHE A 32 4.77 -3.16 4.41
C PHE A 32 6.28 -2.99 4.39
N ILE A 33 6.79 -2.05 5.18
CA ILE A 33 8.22 -1.75 5.24
C ILE A 33 9.00 -2.93 5.80
N ASP A 34 8.47 -3.57 6.84
CA ASP A 34 9.09 -4.74 7.43
C ASP A 34 9.19 -5.90 6.42
N SER A 35 8.14 -6.12 5.66
CA SER A 35 8.14 -7.13 4.61
C SER A 35 9.16 -6.82 3.53
N TYR A 36 9.26 -5.55 3.14
CA TYR A 36 10.21 -5.12 2.14
C TYR A 36 11.65 -5.39 2.59
N HIS A 37 11.97 -5.05 3.83
CA HIS A 37 13.34 -5.21 4.34
C HIS A 37 13.67 -6.64 4.75
N ARG A 38 12.71 -7.36 5.31
CA ARG A 38 12.96 -8.69 5.88
C ARG A 38 13.02 -9.78 4.84
N TYR A 39 12.11 -9.77 3.89
CA TYR A 39 11.96 -10.89 2.97
C TYR A 39 12.58 -10.66 1.60
N GLY A 40 13.05 -9.45 1.34
CA GLY A 40 13.60 -9.13 0.02
C GLY A 40 12.62 -9.43 -1.10
N THR A 41 11.32 -9.29 -0.82
CA THR A 41 10.26 -9.58 -1.76
C THR A 41 10.36 -8.66 -2.98
N ASP A 42 10.05 -9.20 -4.16
CA ASP A 42 9.97 -8.40 -5.36
C ASP A 42 9.02 -7.21 -5.10
N PRO A 43 9.49 -5.98 -5.31
CA PRO A 43 8.65 -4.81 -5.07
C PRO A 43 7.31 -4.85 -5.81
N PHE A 44 7.29 -5.39 -7.02
CA PHE A 44 6.05 -5.54 -7.77
C PHE A 44 5.06 -6.45 -7.04
N GLU A 45 5.54 -7.61 -6.59
CA GLU A 45 4.68 -8.55 -5.87
C GLU A 45 4.20 -7.98 -4.55
N LEU A 46 5.04 -7.20 -3.88
CA LEU A 46 4.69 -6.58 -2.61
C LEU A 46 3.55 -5.59 -2.80
N VAL A 47 3.66 -4.72 -3.80
CA VAL A 47 2.60 -3.75 -4.10
C VAL A 47 1.33 -4.46 -4.56
N ASP A 48 1.47 -5.49 -5.39
CA ASP A 48 0.31 -6.24 -5.88
C ASP A 48 -0.41 -6.97 -4.75
N GLY A 49 0.35 -7.53 -3.82
CA GLY A 49 -0.23 -8.23 -2.67
C GLY A 49 -0.96 -7.33 -1.71
N PHE A 50 -0.42 -6.16 -1.42
CA PHE A 50 -1.08 -5.19 -0.55
C PHE A 50 -2.24 -4.47 -1.27
N GLY A 51 -2.12 -4.28 -2.57
CA GLY A 51 -3.06 -3.50 -3.36
C GLY A 51 -2.56 -2.08 -3.55
N LEU A 52 -2.56 -1.63 -4.80
CA LEU A 52 -2.05 -0.30 -5.16
C LEU A 52 -2.74 0.81 -4.38
N ASP A 53 -4.07 0.69 -4.21
CA ASP A 53 -4.83 1.71 -3.49
C ASP A 53 -4.37 1.84 -2.04
N TRP A 54 -4.09 0.71 -1.39
CA TRP A 54 -3.62 0.70 0.00
C TRP A 54 -2.23 1.29 0.09
N VAL A 55 -1.34 0.97 -0.86
CA VAL A 55 0.02 1.51 -0.86
C VAL A 55 -0.01 3.03 -1.04
N LYS A 56 -0.87 3.53 -1.91
CA LYS A 56 -1.05 4.98 -2.08
C LYS A 56 -1.55 5.64 -0.81
N LEU A 57 -2.48 5.01 -0.13
CA LEU A 57 -3.03 5.55 1.12
C LEU A 57 -1.97 5.57 2.22
N ILE A 58 -1.15 4.52 2.29
CA ILE A 58 -0.03 4.46 3.24
C ILE A 58 0.98 5.56 2.95
N MET A 59 1.24 5.81 1.67
CA MET A 59 2.14 6.90 1.27
C MET A 59 1.60 8.25 1.74
N ASP A 60 0.30 8.50 1.50
CA ASP A 60 -0.34 9.74 1.94
C ASP A 60 -0.27 9.89 3.46
N TYR A 61 -0.46 8.80 4.19
CA TYR A 61 -0.35 8.81 5.64
C TYR A 61 1.05 9.22 6.07
N ASN A 62 2.09 8.63 5.46
CA ASN A 62 3.46 8.96 5.80
C ASN A 62 3.81 10.41 5.45
N GLU A 63 3.24 10.94 4.37
CA GLU A 63 3.39 12.34 4.03
C GLU A 63 2.78 13.23 5.11
N SER A 64 1.62 12.84 5.65
CA SER A 64 0.95 13.63 6.68
C SER A 64 1.73 13.71 7.98
N ILE A 65 2.57 12.72 8.27
CA ILE A 65 3.44 12.73 9.44
C ILE A 65 4.89 13.12 9.11
N GLU A 66 5.09 13.66 7.91
CA GLU A 66 6.38 14.19 7.46
C GLU A 66 7.50 13.15 7.34
N GLU A 67 7.13 11.89 7.10
CA GLU A 67 8.10 10.83 6.82
C GLU A 67 8.43 10.81 5.33
N TYR A 68 9.11 11.85 4.87
CA TYR A 68 9.34 12.06 3.43
C TYR A 68 10.24 11.02 2.79
N GLU A 69 11.18 10.45 3.55
CA GLU A 69 12.05 9.40 3.03
C GLU A 69 11.23 8.15 2.66
N LEU A 70 10.27 7.79 3.52
CA LEU A 70 9.37 6.67 3.24
C LEU A 70 8.46 6.98 2.08
N CYS A 71 7.98 8.21 1.97
CA CYS A 71 7.16 8.62 0.84
C CYS A 71 7.90 8.45 -0.48
N ALA A 72 9.20 8.78 -0.51
CA ALA A 72 10.00 8.61 -1.71
C ALA A 72 10.11 7.13 -2.10
N VAL A 73 10.31 6.24 -1.11
CA VAL A 73 10.36 4.80 -1.35
C VAL A 73 9.02 4.31 -1.92
N PHE A 74 7.92 4.69 -1.29
CA PHE A 74 6.59 4.28 -1.75
C PHE A 74 6.31 4.80 -3.16
N ARG A 75 6.67 6.06 -3.44
CA ARG A 75 6.47 6.64 -4.76
C ARG A 75 7.23 5.87 -5.83
N ASP A 76 8.48 5.53 -5.57
CA ASP A 76 9.29 4.79 -6.53
C ASP A 76 8.73 3.39 -6.77
N LEU A 77 8.28 2.70 -5.72
CA LEU A 77 7.67 1.39 -5.85
C LEU A 77 6.36 1.46 -6.64
N ILE A 78 5.55 2.47 -6.40
CA ILE A 78 4.30 2.65 -7.13
C ILE A 78 4.57 2.91 -8.61
N ASN A 79 5.54 3.75 -8.92
CA ASN A 79 5.89 4.05 -10.29
C ASN A 79 6.40 2.81 -11.02
N ASP A 80 7.26 2.03 -10.37
CA ASP A 80 7.76 0.79 -10.95
C ASP A 80 6.63 -0.21 -11.20
N TYR A 81 5.70 -0.30 -10.26
CA TYR A 81 4.54 -1.18 -10.41
C TYR A 81 3.70 -0.78 -11.61
N ILE A 82 3.41 0.50 -11.75
CA ILE A 82 2.59 1.00 -12.86
C ILE A 82 3.30 0.76 -14.19
N GLU A 83 4.59 1.07 -14.27
CA GLU A 83 5.36 0.86 -15.50
C GLU A 83 5.40 -0.60 -15.89
N THR A 84 5.61 -1.49 -14.93
CA THR A 84 5.66 -2.92 -15.19
C THR A 84 4.32 -3.43 -15.72
N LYS A 85 3.22 -2.96 -15.14
CA LYS A 85 1.89 -3.34 -15.62
C LYS A 85 1.62 -2.88 -17.05
N ILE A 86 2.09 -1.68 -17.38
CA ILE A 86 1.92 -1.16 -18.73
C ILE A 86 2.73 -1.98 -19.73
N LYS A 87 3.95 -2.36 -19.36
CA LYS A 87 4.86 -3.09 -20.25
C LYS A 87 4.43 -4.54 -20.49
N VAL A 88 3.68 -5.12 -19.59
CA VAL A 88 3.29 -6.52 -19.69
C VAL A 88 2.13 -6.75 -20.67
N LYS A 89 1.57 -5.73 -21.19
CA LYS A 89 0.50 -5.90 -22.17
C LYS A 89 0.99 -6.58 -23.44
#